data_22f49c8f3c9121dc31118f670d653665
#
_entry.id   22f49c8f3c9121dc31118f670d653665
#
_cell.length_a   1.000
_cell.length_b   1.000
_cell.length_c   1.000
_cell.angle_alpha   90.00
_cell.angle_beta   90.00
_cell.angle_gamma   90.00
#
_symmetry.space_group_name_H-M   'P 1'
#
loop_
_entity.id
_entity.type
_entity.pdbx_description
1 polymer ?
#
loop_
_entity_poly.entity_id
_entity_poly.type
_entity_poly.pdbx_seq_one_letter_code
_entity_poly.pdbx_strand_id
1 'polypeptide(L)'
;MSFDKGTNIFYGGNAQGKTNILEAIFLGCTSRSHRSVKDKELIRFGAPEGHVKLLLNKNGIDYRIDLHIKKNRSKGIAVNGAALRKMSDLFGIARVIFFSPEDMSLIKNGPAERRRFLDTELCQIDRIYTHDLISYNRVTDQKNKLLKKICEKGKKTEEESAVLSIYNEQLCKYGASIIEARDRFIRDLSVIVKEKHKELTGGAEELSMTYEPDVKAKDLEKEILLSAEREERMGAAMTGPHRDDICFKVNGVDLRHFGSQGQQRTGALSLKLSEIALVENATGEKPVLLLDDVLSELDRKRQDMLLSSLTGVQVFITSTGIDDLIERRFRMDRIFFVDKGKVTDSVS
;
A
#
# COMPACT_ATOMS: atom_id res chain seq x y z
N MET A 1 24.87 -0.92 2.86
CA MET A 1 24.63 -2.37 2.80
C MET A 1 24.41 -2.77 1.36
N SER A 2 24.90 -3.91 0.94
CA SER A 2 24.54 -4.54 -0.35
C SER A 2 23.71 -5.78 -0.07
N PHE A 3 22.82 -6.13 -0.99
CA PHE A 3 21.86 -7.20 -0.83
C PHE A 3 22.00 -8.22 -1.96
N ASP A 4 21.62 -9.46 -1.69
CA ASP A 4 21.53 -10.51 -2.72
C ASP A 4 20.25 -10.37 -3.54
N LYS A 5 20.25 -10.93 -4.74
CA LYS A 5 19.06 -10.98 -5.62
C LYS A 5 17.98 -11.96 -5.14
N GLY A 6 18.33 -12.84 -4.22
CA GLY A 6 17.45 -13.80 -3.60
C GLY A 6 16.99 -13.34 -2.22
N THR A 7 17.21 -14.18 -1.20
CA THR A 7 16.69 -13.99 0.15
C THR A 7 17.72 -13.30 1.06
N ASN A 8 17.32 -12.16 1.60
CA ASN A 8 18.06 -11.35 2.55
C ASN A 8 17.34 -11.38 3.90
N ILE A 9 18.01 -11.83 4.96
CA ILE A 9 17.41 -12.00 6.28
C ILE A 9 18.05 -11.02 7.27
N PHE A 10 17.19 -10.29 7.99
CA PHE A 10 17.57 -9.44 9.11
C PHE A 10 17.07 -10.10 10.40
N TYR A 11 17.97 -10.53 11.25
CA TYR A 11 17.61 -11.14 12.53
C TYR A 11 18.18 -10.37 13.72
N GLY A 12 17.55 -10.53 14.88
CA GLY A 12 17.94 -9.87 16.13
C GLY A 12 16.73 -9.66 17.03
N GLY A 13 16.96 -9.23 18.26
CA GLY A 13 15.91 -8.99 19.25
C GLY A 13 14.82 -8.01 18.76
N ASN A 14 13.71 -7.95 19.50
CA ASN A 14 12.66 -6.97 19.23
C ASN A 14 13.15 -5.53 19.44
N ALA A 15 12.57 -4.58 18.71
CA ALA A 15 12.90 -3.16 18.77
C ALA A 15 14.36 -2.80 18.39
N GLN A 16 15.09 -3.67 17.70
CA GLN A 16 16.46 -3.40 17.25
C GLN A 16 16.55 -2.60 15.95
N GLY A 17 15.43 -2.34 15.26
CA GLY A 17 15.40 -1.53 14.04
C GLY A 17 15.27 -2.33 12.75
N LYS A 18 14.98 -3.63 12.79
CA LYS A 18 14.78 -4.50 11.63
C LYS A 18 13.69 -3.97 10.70
N THR A 19 12.51 -3.69 11.24
CA THR A 19 11.37 -3.11 10.49
C THR A 19 11.72 -1.78 9.83
N ASN A 20 12.55 -0.94 10.47
CA ASN A 20 12.95 0.34 9.89
C ASN A 20 13.78 0.17 8.60
N ILE A 21 14.51 -0.94 8.45
CA ILE A 21 15.26 -1.25 7.24
C ILE A 21 14.28 -1.55 6.10
N LEU A 22 13.29 -2.42 6.34
CA LEU A 22 12.25 -2.74 5.36
C LEU A 22 11.44 -1.50 5.01
N GLU A 23 11.10 -0.69 6.01
CA GLU A 23 10.38 0.57 5.80
C GLU A 23 11.18 1.55 4.94
N ALA A 24 12.51 1.63 5.12
CA ALA A 24 13.36 2.47 4.28
C ALA A 24 13.38 2.00 2.82
N ILE A 25 13.38 0.68 2.57
CA ILE A 25 13.28 0.12 1.21
C ILE A 25 11.92 0.47 0.60
N PHE A 26 10.84 0.21 1.33
CA PHE A 26 9.48 0.52 0.89
C PHE A 26 9.29 2.01 0.57
N LEU A 27 9.76 2.87 1.48
CA LEU A 27 9.71 4.32 1.33
C LEU A 27 10.50 4.79 0.10
N GLY A 28 11.67 4.22 -0.14
CA GLY A 28 12.47 4.55 -1.32
C GLY A 28 11.82 4.12 -2.64
N CYS A 29 11.03 3.04 -2.65
CA CYS A 29 10.33 2.55 -3.84
C CYS A 29 8.99 3.27 -4.08
N THR A 30 8.26 3.61 -3.02
CA THR A 30 6.88 4.13 -3.10
C THR A 30 6.74 5.59 -2.69
N SER A 31 7.79 6.15 -2.07
CA SER A 31 7.79 7.44 -1.40
C SER A 31 6.72 7.58 -0.28
N ARG A 32 6.13 6.49 0.15
CA ARG A 32 5.14 6.43 1.24
C ARG A 32 5.65 5.52 2.35
N SER A 33 5.34 5.87 3.60
CA SER A 33 5.57 4.94 4.71
C SER A 33 4.48 3.87 4.72
N HIS A 34 4.84 2.64 5.04
CA HIS A 34 3.87 1.58 5.28
C HIS A 34 3.11 1.82 6.60
N ARG A 35 3.80 2.31 7.63
CA ARG A 35 3.28 2.45 9.01
C ARG A 35 2.72 3.84 9.33
N SER A 36 3.39 4.89 8.88
CA SER A 36 3.05 6.27 9.28
C SER A 36 2.45 7.08 8.13
N VAL A 37 1.46 7.90 8.46
CA VAL A 37 0.87 8.87 7.53
C VAL A 37 1.69 10.15 7.45
N LYS A 38 2.51 10.44 8.48
CA LYS A 38 3.24 11.71 8.61
C LYS A 38 4.74 11.49 8.40
N ASP A 39 5.29 12.03 7.34
CA ASP A 39 6.71 11.93 7.00
C ASP A 39 7.66 12.31 8.16
N LYS A 40 7.27 13.28 9.01
CA LYS A 40 8.08 13.71 10.16
C LYS A 40 8.33 12.61 11.21
N GLU A 41 7.46 11.60 11.27
CA GLU A 41 7.57 10.47 12.19
C GLU A 41 8.63 9.46 11.76
N LEU A 42 9.08 9.55 10.50
CA LEU A 42 10.17 8.73 9.95
C LEU A 42 11.55 9.28 10.33
N ILE A 43 11.61 10.49 10.87
CA ILE A 43 12.87 11.11 11.26
C ILE A 43 13.23 10.65 12.68
N ARG A 44 14.48 10.23 12.86
CA ARG A 44 15.00 9.84 14.18
C ARG A 44 14.73 10.93 15.22
N PHE A 45 14.35 10.52 16.42
CA PHE A 45 14.17 11.46 17.54
C PHE A 45 15.43 12.30 17.76
N GLY A 46 15.24 13.62 17.88
CA GLY A 46 16.32 14.60 18.04
C GLY A 46 16.97 15.05 16.72
N ALA A 47 16.81 14.33 15.60
CA ALA A 47 17.35 14.76 14.32
C ALA A 47 16.44 15.79 13.61
N PRO A 48 17.00 16.74 12.83
CA PRO A 48 16.24 17.71 12.04
C PRO A 48 15.68 17.12 10.75
N GLU A 49 16.31 16.07 10.22
CA GLU A 49 16.02 15.48 8.92
C GLU A 49 16.41 13.99 8.85
N GLY A 50 15.88 13.28 7.87
CA GLY A 50 16.20 11.91 7.55
C GLY A 50 16.52 11.76 6.06
N HIS A 51 17.34 10.78 5.71
CA HIS A 51 17.75 10.51 4.34
C HIS A 51 17.73 9.00 4.07
N VAL A 52 17.11 8.62 2.95
CA VAL A 52 17.15 7.26 2.44
C VAL A 52 17.78 7.29 1.06
N LYS A 53 18.76 6.41 0.83
CA LYS A 53 19.40 6.21 -0.46
C LYS A 53 19.30 4.74 -0.85
N LEU A 54 18.68 4.48 -2.00
CA LEU A 54 18.61 3.17 -2.61
C LEU A 54 19.43 3.15 -3.90
N LEU A 55 20.17 2.06 -4.07
CA LEU A 55 20.80 1.70 -5.34
C LEU A 55 20.16 0.41 -5.81
N LEU A 56 19.61 0.39 -6.99
CA LEU A 56 18.96 -0.77 -7.57
C LEU A 56 19.32 -0.93 -9.04
N ASN A 57 19.40 -2.17 -9.47
CA ASN A 57 19.57 -2.51 -10.88
C ASN A 57 18.28 -3.12 -11.38
N LYS A 58 17.77 -2.61 -12.48
CA LYS A 58 16.58 -3.11 -13.16
C LYS A 58 16.89 -3.32 -14.63
N ASN A 59 16.83 -4.56 -15.08
CA ASN A 59 17.07 -4.92 -16.48
C ASN A 59 18.41 -4.36 -17.03
N GLY A 60 19.46 -4.38 -16.19
CA GLY A 60 20.78 -3.86 -16.56
C GLY A 60 20.94 -2.34 -16.43
N ILE A 61 19.89 -1.62 -16.02
CA ILE A 61 19.93 -0.18 -15.79
C ILE A 61 20.06 0.10 -14.30
N ASP A 62 21.07 0.90 -13.93
CA ASP A 62 21.28 1.30 -12.54
C ASP A 62 20.48 2.57 -12.21
N TYR A 63 19.75 2.48 -11.12
CA TYR A 63 18.99 3.58 -10.55
C TYR A 63 19.52 3.92 -9.16
N ARG A 64 19.71 5.20 -8.90
CA ARG A 64 19.96 5.75 -7.58
C ARG A 64 18.78 6.60 -7.18
N ILE A 65 18.09 6.21 -6.11
CA ILE A 65 17.00 6.98 -5.54
C ILE A 65 17.49 7.60 -4.25
N ASP A 66 17.43 8.93 -4.16
CA ASP A 66 17.72 9.71 -2.97
C ASP A 66 16.42 10.33 -2.46
N LEU A 67 16.03 10.03 -1.23
CA LEU A 67 14.85 10.59 -0.57
C LEU A 67 15.28 11.35 0.67
N HIS A 68 14.88 12.62 0.75
CA HIS A 68 15.22 13.53 1.84
C HIS A 68 13.96 14.03 2.53
N ILE A 69 13.88 13.81 3.84
CA ILE A 69 12.72 14.15 4.69
C ILE A 69 13.15 15.21 5.67
N LYS A 70 12.40 16.33 5.73
CA LYS A 70 12.60 17.42 6.69
C LYS A 70 11.33 17.65 7.51
N LYS A 71 11.49 18.00 8.79
CA LYS A 71 10.35 18.20 9.71
C LYS A 71 9.32 19.21 9.22
N ASN A 72 9.77 20.30 8.59
CA ASN A 72 8.95 21.47 8.28
C ASN A 72 8.87 21.77 6.77
N ARG A 73 9.23 20.80 5.91
CA ARG A 73 9.17 20.94 4.46
C ARG A 73 8.64 19.67 3.83
N SER A 74 8.10 19.78 2.64
CA SER A 74 7.80 18.60 1.80
C SER A 74 9.07 17.81 1.53
N LYS A 75 8.94 16.48 1.50
CA LYS A 75 10.05 15.60 1.16
C LYS A 75 10.54 15.85 -0.26
N GLY A 76 11.86 15.76 -0.46
CA GLY A 76 12.51 15.80 -1.76
C GLY A 76 12.86 14.40 -2.23
N ILE A 77 12.71 14.15 -3.53
CA ILE A 77 13.12 12.89 -4.16
C ILE A 77 13.94 13.21 -5.40
N ALA A 78 15.05 12.49 -5.57
CA ALA A 78 15.85 12.56 -6.78
C ALA A 78 16.12 11.13 -7.30
N VAL A 79 16.15 10.99 -8.62
CA VAL A 79 16.55 9.76 -9.31
C VAL A 79 17.75 10.07 -10.16
N ASN A 80 18.84 9.33 -9.97
CA ASN A 80 20.12 9.54 -10.65
C ASN A 80 20.64 10.99 -10.55
N GLY A 81 20.39 11.64 -9.39
CA GLY A 81 20.77 13.03 -9.13
C GLY A 81 19.79 14.08 -9.67
N ALA A 82 18.82 13.72 -10.48
CA ALA A 82 17.80 14.63 -10.99
C ALA A 82 16.60 14.68 -10.02
N ALA A 83 16.26 15.86 -9.52
CA ALA A 83 15.11 16.04 -8.66
C ALA A 83 13.81 15.73 -9.42
N LEU A 84 12.96 14.87 -8.83
CA LEU A 84 11.66 14.56 -9.41
C LEU A 84 10.69 15.71 -9.19
N ARG A 85 10.04 16.13 -10.27
CA ARG A 85 8.96 17.14 -10.23
C ARG A 85 7.62 16.53 -9.82
N LYS A 86 7.41 15.27 -10.16
CA LYS A 86 6.18 14.52 -9.85
C LYS A 86 6.54 13.21 -9.16
N MET A 87 5.82 12.89 -8.09
CA MET A 87 5.95 11.61 -7.39
C MET A 87 5.63 10.42 -8.27
N SER A 88 4.74 10.60 -9.26
CA SER A 88 4.42 9.58 -10.26
C SER A 88 5.63 9.08 -11.05
N ASP A 89 6.70 9.89 -11.16
CA ASP A 89 7.90 9.52 -11.91
C ASP A 89 8.77 8.50 -11.16
N LEU A 90 8.53 8.31 -9.86
CA LEU A 90 9.17 7.26 -9.05
C LEU A 90 8.54 5.88 -9.30
N PHE A 91 7.21 5.85 -9.50
CA PHE A 91 6.50 4.59 -9.64
C PHE A 91 6.90 3.85 -10.91
N GLY A 92 7.08 2.53 -10.78
CA GLY A 92 7.51 1.65 -11.87
C GLY A 92 9.03 1.50 -12.00
N ILE A 93 9.86 2.26 -11.26
CA ILE A 93 11.29 2.00 -11.14
C ILE A 93 11.51 0.69 -10.38
N ALA A 94 10.92 0.56 -9.20
CA ALA A 94 10.85 -0.69 -8.46
C ALA A 94 9.40 -0.92 -7.98
N ARG A 95 8.97 -2.17 -7.97
CA ARG A 95 7.71 -2.60 -7.40
C ARG A 95 7.98 -3.36 -6.13
N VAL A 96 7.24 -3.06 -5.10
CA VAL A 96 7.48 -3.62 -3.77
C VAL A 96 6.16 -3.99 -3.11
N ILE A 97 6.10 -5.20 -2.56
CA ILE A 97 4.98 -5.66 -1.74
C ILE A 97 5.50 -5.77 -0.32
N PHE A 98 4.84 -5.08 0.58
CA PHE A 98 5.12 -5.16 2.02
C PHE A 98 4.11 -6.07 2.68
N PHE A 99 4.59 -7.01 3.45
CA PHE A 99 3.76 -7.91 4.23
C PHE A 99 4.18 -7.86 5.71
N SER A 100 3.23 -7.55 6.58
CA SER A 100 3.42 -7.43 8.03
C SER A 100 2.23 -8.03 8.79
N PRO A 101 2.33 -8.27 10.10
CA PRO A 101 1.19 -8.65 10.92
C PRO A 101 0.04 -7.63 10.88
N GLU A 102 0.35 -6.37 10.58
CA GLU A 102 -0.63 -5.28 10.46
C GLU A 102 -1.56 -5.45 9.26
N ASP A 103 -1.22 -6.27 8.25
CA ASP A 103 -2.07 -6.55 7.08
C ASP A 103 -3.39 -7.24 7.44
N MET A 104 -3.47 -7.83 8.62
CA MET A 104 -4.73 -8.26 9.21
C MET A 104 -5.74 -7.12 9.33
N SER A 105 -5.26 -5.88 9.44
CA SER A 105 -6.08 -4.68 9.50
C SER A 105 -6.90 -4.46 8.22
N LEU A 106 -6.44 -4.93 7.07
CA LEU A 106 -7.17 -4.90 5.79
C LEU A 106 -8.52 -5.61 5.92
N ILE A 107 -8.55 -6.72 6.65
CA ILE A 107 -9.77 -7.48 6.89
C ILE A 107 -10.58 -6.90 8.06
N LYS A 108 -9.92 -6.58 9.18
CA LYS A 108 -10.59 -6.22 10.46
C LYS A 108 -11.02 -4.76 10.53
N ASN A 109 -10.19 -3.85 10.03
CA ASN A 109 -10.38 -2.42 10.22
C ASN A 109 -11.40 -1.82 9.22
N GLY A 110 -11.56 -0.51 9.34
CA GLY A 110 -12.48 0.24 8.49
C GLY A 110 -12.00 0.42 7.05
N PRO A 111 -12.83 1.04 6.21
CA PRO A 111 -12.57 1.26 4.78
C PRO A 111 -11.29 2.04 4.46
N ALA A 112 -10.79 2.84 5.41
CA ALA A 112 -9.60 3.66 5.20
C ALA A 112 -8.35 2.82 4.86
N GLU A 113 -8.15 1.68 5.56
CA GLU A 113 -7.03 0.78 5.30
C GLU A 113 -7.15 0.11 3.93
N ARG A 114 -8.35 -0.32 3.54
CA ARG A 114 -8.60 -0.94 2.24
C ARG A 114 -8.43 0.04 1.09
N ARG A 115 -8.84 1.31 1.25
CA ARG A 115 -8.54 2.35 0.26
C ARG A 115 -7.04 2.63 0.15
N ARG A 116 -6.35 2.68 1.29
CA ARG A 116 -4.89 2.84 1.30
C ARG A 116 -4.18 1.70 0.57
N PHE A 117 -4.64 0.46 0.77
CA PHE A 117 -4.19 -0.71 0.03
C PHE A 117 -4.38 -0.52 -1.48
N LEU A 118 -5.62 -0.22 -1.94
CA LEU A 118 -5.91 0.04 -3.35
C LEU A 118 -5.00 1.11 -3.95
N ASP A 119 -4.86 2.23 -3.24
CA ASP A 119 -4.05 3.36 -3.70
C ASP A 119 -2.56 3.00 -3.78
N THR A 120 -2.07 2.17 -2.85
CA THR A 120 -0.68 1.75 -2.84
C THR A 120 -0.38 0.82 -4.00
N GLU A 121 -1.23 -0.18 -4.21
CA GLU A 121 -1.01 -1.18 -5.26
C GLU A 121 -1.23 -0.59 -6.65
N LEU A 122 -2.33 0.12 -6.87
CA LEU A 122 -2.62 0.73 -8.17
C LEU A 122 -1.59 1.79 -8.58
N CYS A 123 -1.09 2.59 -7.64
CA CYS A 123 -0.04 3.57 -7.96
C CYS A 123 1.26 2.93 -8.47
N GLN A 124 1.56 1.69 -8.09
CA GLN A 124 2.76 0.99 -8.55
C GLN A 124 2.64 0.45 -9.98
N ILE A 125 1.42 0.21 -10.47
CA ILE A 125 1.17 -0.45 -11.76
C ILE A 125 0.50 0.47 -12.79
N ASP A 126 -0.19 1.54 -12.36
CA ASP A 126 -0.96 2.44 -13.21
C ASP A 126 -0.59 3.92 -12.97
N ARG A 127 0.10 4.51 -13.96
CA ARG A 127 0.49 5.93 -13.92
C ARG A 127 -0.69 6.88 -14.08
N ILE A 128 -1.72 6.48 -14.83
CA ILE A 128 -2.93 7.30 -15.02
C ILE A 128 -3.67 7.37 -13.70
N TYR A 129 -3.87 6.21 -13.05
CA TYR A 129 -4.45 6.16 -11.71
C TYR A 129 -3.69 7.07 -10.72
N THR A 130 -2.37 7.00 -10.72
CA THR A 130 -1.55 7.84 -9.84
C THR A 130 -1.78 9.33 -10.06
N HIS A 131 -1.81 9.76 -11.33
CA HIS A 131 -2.10 11.15 -11.69
C HIS A 131 -3.49 11.58 -11.23
N ASP A 132 -4.50 10.76 -11.49
CA ASP A 132 -5.88 11.06 -11.18
C ASP A 132 -6.13 11.07 -9.68
N LEU A 133 -5.52 10.14 -8.92
CA LEU A 133 -5.58 10.12 -7.47
C LEU A 133 -4.98 11.39 -6.83
N ILE A 134 -3.81 11.82 -7.29
CA ILE A 134 -3.17 13.05 -6.80
C ILE A 134 -4.05 14.26 -7.10
N SER A 135 -4.59 14.34 -8.32
CA SER A 135 -5.46 15.44 -8.76
C SER A 135 -6.77 15.44 -7.98
N TYR A 136 -7.41 14.28 -7.84
CA TYR A 136 -8.62 14.10 -7.06
C TYR A 136 -8.47 14.54 -5.61
N ASN A 137 -7.43 14.06 -4.93
CA ASN A 137 -7.18 14.39 -3.53
C ASN A 137 -6.93 15.90 -3.35
N ARG A 138 -6.16 16.53 -4.25
CA ARG A 138 -5.93 17.98 -4.22
C ARG A 138 -7.23 18.77 -4.37
N VAL A 139 -8.09 18.38 -5.32
CA VAL A 139 -9.37 19.05 -5.56
C VAL A 139 -10.31 18.84 -4.39
N THR A 140 -10.36 17.61 -3.82
CA THR A 140 -11.15 17.30 -2.62
C THR A 140 -10.72 18.17 -1.43
N ASP A 141 -9.42 18.33 -1.20
CA ASP A 141 -8.91 19.19 -0.12
C ASP A 141 -9.30 20.66 -0.33
N GLN A 142 -9.22 21.16 -1.57
CA GLN A 142 -9.63 22.53 -1.92
C GLN A 142 -11.12 22.74 -1.75
N LYS A 143 -11.95 21.79 -2.25
CA LYS A 143 -13.39 21.80 -2.07
C LYS A 143 -13.77 21.80 -0.58
N ASN A 144 -13.18 20.92 0.21
CA ASN A 144 -13.43 20.84 1.66
C ASN A 144 -13.10 22.14 2.39
N LYS A 145 -11.99 22.81 2.04
CA LYS A 145 -11.66 24.12 2.61
C LYS A 145 -12.71 25.18 2.27
N LEU A 146 -13.20 25.18 1.05
CA LEU A 146 -14.26 26.12 0.61
C LEU A 146 -15.60 25.79 1.28
N LEU A 147 -16.01 24.53 1.31
CA LEU A 147 -17.24 24.08 1.97
C LEU A 147 -17.23 24.42 3.46
N LYS A 148 -16.11 24.20 4.14
CA LYS A 148 -15.97 24.56 5.55
C LYS A 148 -16.18 26.07 5.77
N LYS A 149 -15.59 26.92 4.93
CA LYS A 149 -15.78 28.38 4.97
C LYS A 149 -17.24 28.78 4.72
N ILE A 150 -17.92 28.14 3.77
CA ILE A 150 -19.35 28.39 3.48
C ILE A 150 -20.22 27.98 4.68
N CYS A 151 -19.96 26.78 5.23
CA CYS A 151 -20.67 26.28 6.40
C CYS A 151 -20.53 27.22 7.61
N GLU A 152 -19.33 27.72 7.89
CA GLU A 152 -19.06 28.67 9.00
C GLU A 152 -19.77 30.01 8.78
N LYS A 153 -19.92 30.48 7.52
CA LYS A 153 -20.62 31.75 7.19
C LYS A 153 -22.15 31.60 7.12
N GLY A 154 -22.65 30.37 6.94
CA GLY A 154 -24.06 30.08 6.77
C GLY A 154 -24.66 30.52 5.43
N LYS A 155 -23.85 31.08 4.51
CA LYS A 155 -24.28 31.53 3.17
C LYS A 155 -23.16 31.37 2.14
N LYS A 156 -23.55 31.15 0.89
CA LYS A 156 -22.68 31.02 -0.28
C LYS A 156 -22.82 32.23 -1.19
N THR A 157 -21.70 32.73 -1.73
CA THR A 157 -21.71 33.76 -2.78
C THR A 157 -21.80 33.15 -4.16
N GLU A 158 -22.12 33.94 -5.18
CA GLU A 158 -22.13 33.49 -6.59
C GLU A 158 -20.74 33.02 -7.04
N GLU A 159 -19.67 33.73 -6.63
CA GLU A 159 -18.28 33.34 -6.91
C GLU A 159 -17.94 31.99 -6.28
N GLU A 160 -18.30 31.77 -5.00
CA GLU A 160 -18.09 30.51 -4.30
C GLU A 160 -18.87 29.37 -4.95
N SER A 161 -20.08 29.65 -5.48
CA SER A 161 -20.87 28.69 -6.26
C SER A 161 -20.19 28.30 -7.58
N ALA A 162 -19.66 29.27 -8.31
CA ALA A 162 -18.93 29.02 -9.55
C ALA A 162 -17.65 28.18 -9.30
N VAL A 163 -16.91 28.48 -8.24
CA VAL A 163 -15.72 27.68 -7.86
C VAL A 163 -16.09 26.26 -7.46
N LEU A 164 -17.18 26.06 -6.70
CA LEU A 164 -17.67 24.71 -6.36
C LEU A 164 -18.05 23.90 -7.61
N SER A 165 -18.67 24.55 -8.62
CA SER A 165 -19.00 23.88 -9.89
C SER A 165 -17.76 23.38 -10.61
N ILE A 166 -16.68 24.18 -10.66
CA ILE A 166 -15.41 23.76 -11.25
C ILE A 166 -14.78 22.58 -10.48
N TYR A 167 -14.84 22.62 -9.15
CA TYR A 167 -14.34 21.49 -8.35
C TYR A 167 -15.19 20.24 -8.58
N ASN A 168 -16.49 20.34 -8.66
CA ASN A 168 -17.40 19.21 -8.94
C ASN A 168 -17.07 18.56 -10.29
N GLU A 169 -16.90 19.35 -11.35
CA GLU A 169 -16.50 18.85 -12.68
C GLU A 169 -15.17 18.08 -12.62
N GLN A 170 -14.16 18.65 -11.94
CA GLN A 170 -12.87 17.98 -11.77
C GLN A 170 -12.99 16.70 -10.96
N LEU A 171 -13.77 16.70 -9.88
CA LEU A 171 -14.01 15.51 -9.07
C LEU A 171 -14.73 14.42 -9.84
N CYS A 172 -15.71 14.77 -10.69
CA CYS A 172 -16.36 13.81 -11.58
C CYS A 172 -15.36 13.17 -12.54
N LYS A 173 -14.55 13.98 -13.21
CA LYS A 173 -13.54 13.49 -14.17
C LYS A 173 -12.54 12.50 -13.53
N TYR A 174 -11.84 12.95 -12.48
CA TYR A 174 -10.82 12.12 -11.83
C TYR A 174 -11.45 10.99 -11.02
N GLY A 175 -12.58 11.25 -10.36
CA GLY A 175 -13.27 10.26 -9.54
C GLY A 175 -13.79 9.08 -10.34
N ALA A 176 -14.40 9.31 -11.51
CA ALA A 176 -14.88 8.25 -12.39
C ALA A 176 -13.73 7.35 -12.85
N SER A 177 -12.59 7.93 -13.28
CA SER A 177 -11.39 7.18 -13.66
C SER A 177 -10.86 6.31 -12.52
N ILE A 178 -10.82 6.84 -11.29
CA ILE A 178 -10.39 6.10 -10.09
C ILE A 178 -11.31 4.92 -9.81
N ILE A 179 -12.64 5.14 -9.82
CA ILE A 179 -13.63 4.09 -9.55
C ILE A 179 -13.51 2.95 -10.56
N GLU A 180 -13.39 3.28 -11.85
CA GLU A 180 -13.23 2.27 -12.91
C GLU A 180 -11.93 1.48 -12.79
N ALA A 181 -10.82 2.15 -12.45
CA ALA A 181 -9.54 1.49 -12.24
C ALA A 181 -9.57 0.53 -11.05
N ARG A 182 -10.17 0.96 -9.93
CA ARG A 182 -10.36 0.11 -8.74
C ARG A 182 -11.25 -1.09 -9.03
N ASP A 183 -12.34 -0.90 -9.77
CA ASP A 183 -13.25 -1.98 -10.13
C ASP A 183 -12.56 -3.04 -11.01
N ARG A 184 -11.77 -2.61 -12.00
CA ARG A 184 -10.94 -3.54 -12.80
C ARG A 184 -9.94 -4.29 -11.95
N PHE A 185 -9.19 -3.56 -11.13
CA PHE A 185 -8.16 -4.13 -10.25
C PHE A 185 -8.74 -5.19 -9.31
N ILE A 186 -9.86 -4.90 -8.65
CA ILE A 186 -10.50 -5.85 -7.72
C ILE A 186 -11.06 -7.06 -8.45
N ARG A 187 -11.62 -6.90 -9.65
CA ARG A 187 -12.05 -8.05 -10.46
C ARG A 187 -10.89 -8.98 -10.79
N ASP A 188 -9.78 -8.43 -11.26
CA ASP A 188 -8.61 -9.22 -11.64
C ASP A 188 -8.00 -9.90 -10.40
N LEU A 189 -7.84 -9.16 -9.32
CA LEU A 189 -7.29 -9.67 -8.06
C LEU A 189 -8.20 -10.73 -7.42
N SER A 190 -9.53 -10.58 -7.50
CA SER A 190 -10.50 -11.50 -6.89
C SER A 190 -10.38 -12.93 -7.42
N VAL A 191 -10.07 -13.09 -8.71
CA VAL A 191 -9.86 -14.39 -9.33
C VAL A 191 -8.63 -15.07 -8.73
N ILE A 192 -7.53 -14.35 -8.61
CA ILE A 192 -6.27 -14.85 -8.06
C ILE A 192 -6.41 -15.17 -6.57
N VAL A 193 -7.08 -14.26 -5.81
CA VAL A 193 -7.32 -14.42 -4.37
C VAL A 193 -8.11 -15.70 -4.08
N LYS A 194 -9.15 -15.97 -4.88
CA LYS A 194 -9.97 -17.17 -4.74
C LYS A 194 -9.13 -18.44 -4.89
N GLU A 195 -8.28 -18.51 -5.92
CA GLU A 195 -7.41 -19.67 -6.17
C GLU A 195 -6.35 -19.81 -5.06
N LYS A 196 -5.70 -18.73 -4.66
CA LYS A 196 -4.71 -18.75 -3.56
C LYS A 196 -5.33 -19.16 -2.23
N HIS A 197 -6.53 -18.71 -1.94
CA HIS A 197 -7.23 -19.12 -0.73
C HIS A 197 -7.59 -20.60 -0.73
N LYS A 198 -8.04 -21.12 -1.88
CA LYS A 198 -8.31 -22.53 -2.08
C LYS A 198 -7.07 -23.40 -1.86
N GLU A 199 -5.91 -22.99 -2.40
CA GLU A 199 -4.62 -23.65 -2.16
C GLU A 199 -4.29 -23.67 -0.64
N LEU A 200 -4.39 -22.53 0.04
CA LEU A 200 -4.06 -22.38 1.47
C LEU A 200 -4.97 -23.22 2.38
N THR A 201 -6.25 -23.34 2.04
CA THR A 201 -7.24 -24.06 2.86
C THR A 201 -7.41 -25.52 2.43
N GLY A 202 -6.73 -25.97 1.36
CA GLY A 202 -6.94 -27.31 0.80
C GLY A 202 -8.34 -27.48 0.20
N GLY A 203 -8.98 -26.38 -0.23
CA GLY A 203 -10.31 -26.38 -0.83
C GLY A 203 -11.46 -26.35 0.19
N ALA A 204 -11.18 -26.22 1.49
CA ALA A 204 -12.21 -26.22 2.53
C ALA A 204 -13.01 -24.91 2.58
N GLU A 205 -12.43 -23.81 2.11
CA GLU A 205 -13.02 -22.47 2.16
C GLU A 205 -12.93 -21.78 0.80
N GLU A 206 -13.94 -21.00 0.46
CA GLU A 206 -13.99 -20.15 -0.71
C GLU A 206 -13.97 -18.68 -0.27
N LEU A 207 -12.89 -17.96 -0.60
CA LEU A 207 -12.78 -16.51 -0.39
C LEU A 207 -13.27 -15.76 -1.63
N SER A 208 -14.15 -14.81 -1.42
CA SER A 208 -14.56 -13.84 -2.44
C SER A 208 -14.24 -12.42 -1.99
N MET A 209 -13.88 -11.59 -2.96
CA MET A 209 -13.58 -10.18 -2.77
C MET A 209 -14.37 -9.35 -3.79
N THR A 210 -15.06 -8.32 -3.33
CA THR A 210 -15.86 -7.45 -4.17
C THR A 210 -15.58 -5.98 -3.89
N TYR A 211 -15.54 -5.17 -4.94
CA TYR A 211 -15.45 -3.72 -4.82
C TYR A 211 -16.81 -3.14 -4.49
N GLU A 212 -16.88 -2.29 -3.49
CA GLU A 212 -18.06 -1.57 -3.04
C GLU A 212 -17.83 -0.06 -3.20
N PRO A 213 -18.03 0.50 -4.42
CA PRO A 213 -17.93 1.92 -4.62
C PRO A 213 -19.05 2.65 -3.88
N ASP A 214 -18.73 3.81 -3.29
CA ASP A 214 -19.75 4.72 -2.72
C ASP A 214 -20.80 5.10 -3.79
N VAL A 215 -20.32 5.32 -5.02
CA VAL A 215 -21.14 5.61 -6.20
C VAL A 215 -20.50 4.99 -7.44
N LYS A 216 -21.33 4.46 -8.36
CA LYS A 216 -20.83 3.97 -9.64
C LYS A 216 -20.29 5.13 -10.50
N ALA A 217 -19.24 4.90 -11.26
CA ALA A 217 -18.59 5.93 -12.08
C ALA A 217 -19.58 6.71 -12.97
N LYS A 218 -20.54 6.02 -13.60
CA LYS A 218 -21.55 6.62 -14.47
C LYS A 218 -22.56 7.52 -13.75
N ASP A 219 -22.75 7.32 -12.45
CA ASP A 219 -23.73 8.04 -11.64
C ASP A 219 -23.07 9.14 -10.78
N LEU A 220 -21.74 9.26 -10.82
CA LEU A 220 -20.95 10.12 -9.91
C LEU A 220 -21.33 11.60 -10.03
N GLU A 221 -21.49 12.11 -11.24
CA GLU A 221 -21.88 13.52 -11.47
C GLU A 221 -23.23 13.84 -10.85
N LYS A 222 -24.21 12.99 -11.10
CA LYS A 222 -25.56 13.12 -10.55
C LYS A 222 -25.54 13.14 -9.03
N GLU A 223 -24.82 12.21 -8.41
CA GLU A 223 -24.76 12.07 -6.96
C GLU A 223 -23.99 13.23 -6.28
N ILE A 224 -22.94 13.76 -6.91
CA ILE A 224 -22.25 14.97 -6.46
C ILE A 224 -23.21 16.16 -6.46
N LEU A 225 -24.01 16.33 -7.50
CA LEU A 225 -25.01 17.42 -7.57
C LEU A 225 -26.11 17.25 -6.52
N LEU A 226 -26.63 16.04 -6.32
CA LEU A 226 -27.64 15.74 -5.30
C LEU A 226 -27.14 15.95 -3.88
N SER A 227 -25.85 15.73 -3.64
CA SER A 227 -25.24 15.90 -2.31
C SER A 227 -24.88 17.35 -1.97
N ALA A 228 -24.94 18.28 -2.92
CA ALA A 228 -24.40 19.65 -2.80
C ALA A 228 -24.91 20.41 -1.55
N GLU A 229 -26.21 20.45 -1.29
CA GLU A 229 -26.75 21.13 -0.12
C GLU A 229 -26.30 20.49 1.20
N ARG A 230 -26.18 19.17 1.21
CA ARG A 230 -25.69 18.42 2.39
C ARG A 230 -24.21 18.68 2.63
N GLU A 231 -23.40 18.73 1.58
CA GLU A 231 -21.98 19.06 1.63
C GLU A 231 -21.74 20.48 2.18
N GLU A 232 -22.54 21.45 1.74
CA GLU A 232 -22.49 22.83 2.24
C GLU A 232 -22.82 22.89 3.74
N ARG A 233 -23.81 22.14 4.19
CA ARG A 233 -24.18 22.07 5.63
C ARG A 233 -23.12 21.36 6.48
N MET A 234 -22.50 20.33 5.94
CA MET A 234 -21.51 19.50 6.66
C MET A 234 -20.09 20.06 6.54
N GLY A 235 -19.85 20.98 5.61
CA GLY A 235 -18.52 21.57 5.37
C GLY A 235 -17.51 20.60 4.76
N ALA A 236 -17.96 19.53 4.09
CA ALA A 236 -17.09 18.50 3.53
C ALA A 236 -17.72 17.77 2.34
N ALA A 237 -16.88 17.31 1.41
CA ALA A 237 -17.30 16.44 0.32
C ALA A 237 -17.82 15.09 0.85
N MET A 238 -18.97 14.65 0.33
CA MET A 238 -19.68 13.49 0.86
C MET A 238 -19.85 12.35 -0.13
N THR A 239 -19.44 12.54 -1.38
CA THR A 239 -19.67 11.59 -2.46
C THR A 239 -18.41 11.37 -3.27
N GLY A 240 -18.04 10.10 -3.51
CA GLY A 240 -16.95 9.75 -4.39
C GLY A 240 -15.96 8.72 -3.85
N PRO A 241 -14.88 8.41 -4.60
CA PRO A 241 -13.97 7.29 -4.32
C PRO A 241 -13.22 7.37 -2.98
N HIS A 242 -13.21 8.51 -2.33
CA HIS A 242 -12.69 8.66 -0.97
C HIS A 242 -13.57 7.98 0.09
N ARG A 243 -14.71 7.39 -0.29
CA ARG A 243 -15.66 6.66 0.57
C ARG A 243 -15.84 5.19 0.19
N ASP A 244 -15.18 4.75 -0.89
CA ASP A 244 -15.25 3.36 -1.34
C ASP A 244 -14.77 2.35 -0.29
N ASP A 245 -15.22 1.10 -0.48
CA ASP A 245 -14.80 -0.02 0.35
C ASP A 245 -14.54 -1.28 -0.49
N ILE A 246 -14.01 -2.31 0.17
CA ILE A 246 -13.86 -3.69 -0.33
C ILE A 246 -14.52 -4.63 0.67
N CYS A 247 -15.37 -5.52 0.19
CA CYS A 247 -15.97 -6.57 0.99
C CYS A 247 -15.24 -7.89 0.76
N PHE A 248 -14.93 -8.59 1.84
CA PHE A 248 -14.36 -9.94 1.85
C PHE A 248 -15.36 -10.91 2.46
N LYS A 249 -15.65 -12.03 1.77
CA LYS A 249 -16.54 -13.09 2.30
C LYS A 249 -15.87 -14.44 2.19
N VAL A 250 -15.99 -15.27 3.22
CA VAL A 250 -15.63 -16.68 3.21
C VAL A 250 -16.90 -17.51 3.23
N ASN A 251 -17.07 -18.38 2.24
CA ASN A 251 -18.28 -19.21 2.07
C ASN A 251 -19.58 -18.36 2.11
N GLY A 252 -19.53 -17.13 1.51
CA GLY A 252 -20.66 -16.21 1.46
C GLY A 252 -20.86 -15.36 2.73
N VAL A 253 -20.11 -15.61 3.82
CA VAL A 253 -20.22 -14.90 5.10
C VAL A 253 -19.17 -13.79 5.18
N ASP A 254 -19.55 -12.60 5.62
CA ASP A 254 -18.66 -11.45 5.79
C ASP A 254 -17.50 -11.78 6.75
N LEU A 255 -16.27 -11.70 6.22
CA LEU A 255 -15.07 -12.11 6.95
C LEU A 255 -14.68 -11.12 8.05
N ARG A 256 -15.05 -9.84 7.90
CA ARG A 256 -14.76 -8.80 8.87
C ARG A 256 -15.54 -9.00 10.17
N HIS A 257 -16.83 -9.27 10.02
CA HIS A 257 -17.76 -9.31 11.16
C HIS A 257 -17.90 -10.70 11.78
N PHE A 258 -17.81 -11.75 10.98
CA PHE A 258 -18.13 -13.11 11.37
C PHE A 258 -16.98 -14.10 11.20
N GLY A 259 -15.88 -13.69 10.54
CA GLY A 259 -14.74 -14.56 10.33
C GLY A 259 -13.98 -14.85 11.63
N SER A 260 -13.56 -16.09 11.82
CA SER A 260 -12.62 -16.47 12.87
C SER A 260 -11.26 -15.79 12.65
N GLN A 261 -10.45 -15.66 13.70
CA GLN A 261 -9.09 -15.11 13.56
C GLN A 261 -8.24 -15.90 12.55
N GLY A 262 -8.41 -17.24 12.53
CA GLY A 262 -7.72 -18.10 11.57
C GLY A 262 -8.13 -17.80 10.13
N GLN A 263 -9.44 -17.63 9.88
CA GLN A 263 -9.97 -17.27 8.56
C GLN A 263 -9.49 -15.87 8.13
N GLN A 264 -9.50 -14.90 9.02
CA GLN A 264 -9.00 -13.56 8.74
C GLN A 264 -7.51 -13.56 8.38
N ARG A 265 -6.68 -14.34 9.12
CA ARG A 265 -5.25 -14.52 8.81
C ARG A 265 -5.04 -15.18 7.46
N THR A 266 -5.80 -16.25 7.17
CA THR A 266 -5.71 -16.93 5.87
C THR A 266 -6.17 -16.02 4.74
N GLY A 267 -7.23 -15.23 4.95
CA GLY A 267 -7.70 -14.24 3.98
C GLY A 267 -6.65 -13.16 3.66
N ALA A 268 -6.02 -12.59 4.70
CA ALA A 268 -4.95 -11.61 4.53
C ALA A 268 -3.73 -12.21 3.81
N LEU A 269 -3.32 -13.42 4.16
CA LEU A 269 -2.22 -14.12 3.48
C LEU A 269 -2.57 -14.41 2.01
N SER A 270 -3.81 -14.87 1.74
CA SER A 270 -4.28 -15.12 0.36
C SER A 270 -4.19 -13.85 -0.49
N LEU A 271 -4.63 -12.72 0.07
CA LEU A 271 -4.56 -11.42 -0.58
C LEU A 271 -3.11 -11.06 -0.92
N LYS A 272 -2.21 -11.13 0.06
CA LYS A 272 -0.78 -10.78 -0.13
C LYS A 272 -0.05 -11.67 -1.14
N LEU A 273 -0.31 -12.96 -1.14
CA LEU A 273 0.24 -13.86 -2.16
C LEU A 273 -0.31 -13.56 -3.55
N SER A 274 -1.57 -13.10 -3.63
CA SER A 274 -2.21 -12.74 -4.89
C SER A 274 -1.67 -11.46 -5.49
N GLU A 275 -1.22 -10.51 -4.68
CA GLU A 275 -0.56 -9.27 -5.14
C GLU A 275 0.69 -9.57 -5.96
N ILE A 276 1.48 -10.59 -5.58
CA ILE A 276 2.68 -11.00 -6.30
C ILE A 276 2.33 -11.38 -7.73
N ALA A 277 1.37 -12.29 -7.88
CA ALA A 277 0.91 -12.76 -9.19
C ALA A 277 0.26 -11.64 -10.01
N LEU A 278 -0.52 -10.77 -9.37
CA LEU A 278 -1.16 -9.66 -10.05
C LEU A 278 -0.13 -8.67 -10.62
N VAL A 279 0.87 -8.29 -9.80
CA VAL A 279 1.94 -7.37 -10.25
C VAL A 279 2.74 -8.00 -11.38
N GLU A 280 3.09 -9.29 -11.29
CA GLU A 280 3.80 -10.02 -12.33
C GLU A 280 2.97 -10.06 -13.63
N ASN A 281 1.68 -10.39 -13.55
CA ASN A 281 0.77 -10.43 -14.71
C ASN A 281 0.60 -9.04 -15.36
N ALA A 282 0.47 -7.99 -14.56
CA ALA A 282 0.26 -6.64 -15.06
C ALA A 282 1.51 -5.99 -15.67
N THR A 283 2.70 -6.43 -15.27
CA THR A 283 3.94 -5.72 -15.57
C THR A 283 5.02 -6.56 -16.24
N GLY A 284 4.88 -7.88 -16.23
CA GLY A 284 5.90 -8.83 -16.65
C GLY A 284 7.13 -8.91 -15.73
N GLU A 285 7.07 -8.26 -14.56
CA GLU A 285 8.19 -8.18 -13.61
C GLU A 285 7.75 -8.64 -12.22
N LYS A 286 8.59 -9.42 -11.56
CA LYS A 286 8.37 -9.83 -10.17
C LYS A 286 8.65 -8.66 -9.22
N PRO A 287 7.77 -8.41 -8.23
CA PRO A 287 8.01 -7.38 -7.22
C PRO A 287 9.09 -7.82 -6.23
N VAL A 288 9.71 -6.86 -5.55
CA VAL A 288 10.51 -7.11 -4.35
C VAL A 288 9.57 -7.34 -3.17
N LEU A 289 9.82 -8.36 -2.36
CA LEU A 289 9.00 -8.68 -1.19
C LEU A 289 9.68 -8.27 0.10
N LEU A 290 8.93 -7.60 0.96
CA LEU A 290 9.35 -7.19 2.30
C LEU A 290 8.46 -7.91 3.31
N LEU A 291 9.00 -8.86 4.07
CA LEU A 291 8.30 -9.68 5.05
C LEU A 291 8.74 -9.27 6.46
N ASP A 292 7.92 -8.48 7.14
CA ASP A 292 8.23 -7.97 8.49
C ASP A 292 7.58 -8.85 9.56
N ASP A 293 8.38 -9.73 10.17
CA ASP A 293 8.01 -10.65 11.25
C ASP A 293 6.75 -11.53 10.97
N VAL A 294 6.45 -11.75 9.69
CA VAL A 294 5.23 -12.46 9.26
C VAL A 294 5.29 -13.94 9.63
N LEU A 295 6.48 -14.55 9.58
CA LEU A 295 6.63 -15.97 9.81
C LEU A 295 6.24 -16.37 11.24
N SER A 296 6.46 -15.50 12.22
CA SER A 296 6.10 -15.74 13.62
C SER A 296 4.57 -15.83 13.84
N GLU A 297 3.79 -15.21 12.96
CA GLU A 297 2.32 -15.16 13.04
C GLU A 297 1.62 -16.33 12.31
N LEU A 298 2.37 -17.12 11.55
CA LEU A 298 1.83 -18.20 10.71
C LEU A 298 2.13 -19.57 11.32
N ASP A 299 1.16 -20.50 11.19
CA ASP A 299 1.42 -21.90 11.45
C ASP A 299 2.34 -22.51 10.39
N ARG A 300 2.88 -23.69 10.69
CA ARG A 300 3.89 -24.35 9.87
C ARG A 300 3.45 -24.54 8.41
N LYS A 301 2.20 -24.94 8.17
CA LYS A 301 1.67 -25.16 6.82
C LYS A 301 1.65 -23.86 6.00
N ARG A 302 1.17 -22.76 6.61
CA ARG A 302 1.11 -21.44 5.95
C ARG A 302 2.51 -20.85 5.71
N GLN A 303 3.43 -21.06 6.65
CA GLN A 303 4.83 -20.68 6.47
C GLN A 303 5.45 -21.39 5.25
N ASP A 304 5.26 -22.71 5.14
CA ASP A 304 5.80 -23.50 4.01
C ASP A 304 5.23 -23.04 2.67
N MET A 305 3.94 -22.70 2.64
CA MET A 305 3.31 -22.17 1.43
C MET A 305 3.81 -20.78 1.08
N LEU A 306 3.98 -19.89 2.07
CA LEU A 306 4.57 -18.57 1.85
C LEU A 306 5.99 -18.74 1.30
N LEU A 307 6.86 -19.49 1.99
CA LEU A 307 8.25 -19.69 1.59
C LEU A 307 8.39 -20.33 0.19
N SER A 308 7.51 -21.26 -0.18
CA SER A 308 7.50 -21.86 -1.53
C SER A 308 7.12 -20.87 -2.63
N SER A 309 6.30 -19.86 -2.31
CA SER A 309 5.89 -18.80 -3.26
C SER A 309 6.99 -17.77 -3.53
N LEU A 310 8.08 -17.77 -2.74
CA LEU A 310 9.17 -16.80 -2.85
C LEU A 310 10.21 -17.15 -3.93
N THR A 311 10.04 -18.24 -4.66
CA THR A 311 11.03 -18.69 -5.64
C THR A 311 11.21 -17.69 -6.79
N GLY A 312 12.46 -17.25 -6.99
CA GLY A 312 12.81 -16.33 -8.07
C GLY A 312 12.37 -14.88 -7.84
N VAL A 313 12.06 -14.51 -6.59
CA VAL A 313 11.73 -13.15 -6.15
C VAL A 313 12.84 -12.66 -5.21
N GLN A 314 13.22 -11.40 -5.29
CA GLN A 314 14.08 -10.81 -4.26
C GLN A 314 13.26 -10.57 -3.00
N VAL A 315 13.71 -11.13 -1.87
CA VAL A 315 12.98 -11.09 -0.61
C VAL A 315 13.85 -10.52 0.51
N PHE A 316 13.23 -9.72 1.35
CA PHE A 316 13.79 -9.21 2.59
C PHE A 316 12.90 -9.67 3.73
N ILE A 317 13.47 -10.43 4.67
CA ILE A 317 12.74 -11.02 5.80
C ILE A 317 13.31 -10.47 7.10
N THR A 318 12.45 -10.02 8.00
CA THR A 318 12.85 -9.78 9.39
C THR A 318 12.37 -10.94 10.28
N SER A 319 13.21 -11.32 11.25
CA SER A 319 12.89 -12.36 12.23
C SER A 319 13.55 -12.06 13.57
N THR A 320 13.00 -12.60 14.65
CA THR A 320 13.63 -12.57 15.97
C THR A 320 14.77 -13.58 16.11
N GLY A 321 14.74 -14.67 15.31
CA GLY A 321 15.76 -15.72 15.26
C GLY A 321 15.79 -16.34 13.86
N ILE A 322 16.80 -17.14 13.58
CA ILE A 322 17.00 -17.84 12.30
C ILE A 322 16.88 -19.36 12.42
N ASP A 323 16.76 -19.91 13.65
CA ASP A 323 16.81 -21.35 13.91
C ASP A 323 15.74 -22.12 13.14
N ASP A 324 14.48 -21.65 13.13
CA ASP A 324 13.38 -22.24 12.36
C ASP A 324 13.63 -22.27 10.85
N LEU A 325 14.30 -21.24 10.31
CA LEU A 325 14.65 -21.16 8.90
C LEU A 325 15.79 -22.12 8.55
N ILE A 326 16.77 -22.28 9.48
CA ILE A 326 17.86 -23.25 9.35
C ILE A 326 17.30 -24.67 9.39
N GLU A 327 16.45 -24.99 10.36
CA GLU A 327 15.83 -26.31 10.49
C GLU A 327 15.05 -26.72 9.25
N ARG A 328 14.41 -25.75 8.56
CA ARG A 328 13.66 -25.96 7.31
C ARG A 328 14.52 -26.02 6.07
N ARG A 329 15.84 -25.86 6.20
CA ARG A 329 16.77 -25.73 5.06
C ARG A 329 16.32 -24.65 4.06
N PHE A 330 15.69 -23.58 4.56
CA PHE A 330 15.29 -22.47 3.71
C PHE A 330 16.55 -21.79 3.17
N ARG A 331 16.57 -21.52 1.87
CA ARG A 331 17.70 -20.88 1.22
C ARG A 331 17.83 -19.44 1.70
N MET A 332 18.94 -19.13 2.37
CA MET A 332 19.30 -17.81 2.85
C MET A 332 20.54 -17.35 2.09
N ASP A 333 20.39 -16.39 1.20
CA ASP A 333 21.49 -15.94 0.33
C ASP A 333 22.36 -14.90 1.06
N ARG A 334 21.76 -14.13 2.00
CA ARG A 334 22.47 -13.19 2.85
C ARG A 334 21.79 -13.00 4.19
N ILE A 335 22.60 -12.91 5.25
CA ILE A 335 22.11 -12.82 6.62
C ILE A 335 22.75 -11.61 7.31
N PHE A 336 21.93 -10.81 7.98
CA PHE A 336 22.35 -9.62 8.71
C PHE A 336 21.87 -9.69 10.16
N PHE A 337 22.80 -9.51 11.08
CA PHE A 337 22.48 -9.30 12.49
C PHE A 337 22.20 -7.83 12.76
N VAL A 338 21.10 -7.53 13.45
CA VAL A 338 20.68 -6.17 13.77
C VAL A 338 20.62 -6.00 15.29
N ASP A 339 21.45 -5.09 15.81
CA ASP A 339 21.47 -4.70 17.22
C ASP A 339 21.56 -3.19 17.36
N LYS A 340 20.60 -2.58 18.09
CA LYS A 340 20.53 -1.12 18.37
C LYS A 340 20.69 -0.23 17.12
N GLY A 341 20.10 -0.67 16.02
CA GLY A 341 20.18 0.04 14.74
C GLY A 341 21.51 -0.11 13.99
N LYS A 342 22.43 -0.92 14.50
CA LYS A 342 23.65 -1.33 13.79
C LYS A 342 23.40 -2.64 13.07
N VAL A 343 23.88 -2.73 11.84
CA VAL A 343 23.71 -3.92 10.99
C VAL A 343 25.10 -4.52 10.75
N THR A 344 25.26 -5.77 11.10
CA THR A 344 26.48 -6.55 10.85
C THR A 344 26.16 -7.64 9.84
N ASP A 345 26.97 -7.74 8.79
CA ASP A 345 26.87 -8.82 7.81
C ASP A 345 27.36 -10.11 8.51
N SER A 346 26.47 -11.05 8.70
CA SER A 346 26.82 -12.37 9.22
C SER A 346 27.23 -13.21 8.00
N VAL A 347 28.51 -13.13 7.64
CA VAL A 347 29.05 -13.99 6.57
C VAL A 347 28.85 -15.43 7.00
N SER A 348 28.14 -16.19 6.19
CA SER A 348 28.04 -17.65 6.30
C SER A 348 29.36 -18.34 6.09
#